data_049a70aae8f4171f39df6ae376bfdb8a
#
_entry.id   049a70aae8f4171f39df6ae376bfdb8a
#
_cell.length_a   1.000
_cell.length_b   1.000
_cell.length_c   1.000
_cell.angle_alpha   90.00
_cell.angle_beta   90.00
_cell.angle_gamma   90.00
#
_symmetry.space_group_name_H-M   'P 1'
#
loop_
_entity.id
_entity.type
_entity.pdbx_description
1 polymer ?
#
loop_
_entity_poly.entity_id
_entity_poly.type
_entity_poly.pdbx_seq_one_letter_code
_entity_poly.pdbx_strand_id
1 'polypeptide(L)'
;MKLKRLLIVAVALIGSVVIANAQENNTDEDSKYAVEMVKAGTKAPNFQLKTVDGKSFKLSSLKGKVVVLDFWASWCPDCRKDAPNIVRMYREFKDKGVVFVGVSFDTEKANWEKAIEKYSMEYTAVSELKKMRESTIAKQYGVKWIPAMVVIDKKGNVVLSTVLSEKVEKKLTELTATKH
;
A
#
# COMPACT_ATOMS: atom_id res chain seq x y z
N MET A 1 8.93 69.06 -48.75
CA MET A 1 9.22 68.38 -47.51
C MET A 1 8.31 67.10 -47.47
N LYS A 2 8.94 65.94 -47.71
CA LYS A 2 8.22 64.65 -47.78
C LYS A 2 8.63 63.83 -46.53
N LEU A 3 7.68 63.63 -45.64
CA LEU A 3 7.86 62.87 -44.40
C LEU A 3 7.80 61.36 -44.72
N LYS A 4 8.91 60.64 -44.63
CA LYS A 4 8.97 59.18 -44.78
C LYS A 4 8.45 58.52 -43.50
N ARG A 5 7.31 57.85 -43.56
CA ARG A 5 6.79 56.99 -42.50
C ARG A 5 7.59 55.68 -42.49
N LEU A 6 8.30 55.45 -41.38
CA LEU A 6 8.99 54.18 -41.09
C LEU A 6 7.98 53.20 -40.49
N LEU A 7 7.65 52.15 -41.21
CA LEU A 7 6.87 51.04 -40.72
C LEU A 7 7.76 50.07 -39.94
N ILE A 8 7.59 50.02 -38.62
CA ILE A 8 8.25 49.03 -37.78
C ILE A 8 7.35 47.78 -37.79
N VAL A 9 7.78 46.74 -38.48
CA VAL A 9 7.15 45.41 -38.41
C VAL A 9 7.68 44.71 -37.18
N ALA A 10 6.84 44.64 -36.15
CA ALA A 10 7.11 43.82 -34.96
C ALA A 10 6.78 42.36 -35.29
N VAL A 11 7.82 41.54 -35.52
CA VAL A 11 7.69 40.08 -35.62
C VAL A 11 7.50 39.53 -34.19
N ALA A 12 6.27 39.20 -33.83
CA ALA A 12 5.98 38.46 -32.61
C ALA A 12 6.33 36.99 -32.82
N LEU A 13 7.47 36.57 -32.26
CA LEU A 13 7.82 35.17 -32.12
C LEU A 13 6.92 34.54 -31.05
N ILE A 14 5.82 33.89 -31.46
CA ILE A 14 5.00 33.04 -30.60
C ILE A 14 5.79 31.74 -30.44
N GLY A 15 6.57 31.67 -29.37
CA GLY A 15 7.18 30.42 -28.91
C GLY A 15 6.07 29.46 -28.44
N SER A 16 5.74 28.48 -29.27
CA SER A 16 4.89 27.38 -28.88
C SER A 16 5.65 26.54 -27.85
N VAL A 17 5.35 26.74 -26.56
CA VAL A 17 5.73 25.83 -25.49
C VAL A 17 4.93 24.56 -25.69
N VAL A 18 5.51 23.57 -26.33
CA VAL A 18 4.98 22.20 -26.35
C VAL A 18 5.19 21.66 -24.92
N ILE A 19 4.17 21.80 -24.09
CA ILE A 19 4.09 21.03 -22.85
C ILE A 19 3.91 19.57 -23.28
N ALA A 20 5.02 18.83 -23.31
CA ALA A 20 4.96 17.39 -23.40
C ALA A 20 4.23 16.91 -22.14
N ASN A 21 2.92 16.69 -22.22
CA ASN A 21 2.21 15.87 -21.29
C ASN A 21 2.85 14.47 -21.41
N ALA A 22 3.77 14.17 -20.53
CA ALA A 22 4.12 12.81 -20.22
C ALA A 22 2.82 12.17 -19.71
N GLN A 23 2.12 11.52 -20.62
CA GLN A 23 1.01 10.66 -20.30
C GLN A 23 1.64 9.50 -19.55
N GLU A 24 1.68 9.62 -18.22
CA GLU A 24 1.91 8.47 -17.36
C GLU A 24 0.85 7.44 -17.75
N ASN A 25 1.29 6.41 -18.48
CA ASN A 25 0.54 5.17 -18.66
C ASN A 25 0.50 4.46 -17.30
N ASN A 26 -0.08 5.11 -16.31
CA ASN A 26 -0.45 4.53 -15.05
C ASN A 26 -1.73 3.74 -15.32
N THR A 27 -1.57 2.55 -15.91
CA THR A 27 -2.62 1.55 -15.83
C THR A 27 -2.83 1.33 -14.35
N ASP A 28 -3.96 1.82 -13.83
CA ASP A 28 -4.28 1.71 -12.41
C ASP A 28 -4.33 0.22 -12.06
N GLU A 29 -3.22 -0.31 -11.54
CA GLU A 29 -3.07 -1.73 -11.22
C GLU A 29 -4.15 -2.20 -10.24
N ASP A 30 -4.70 -1.30 -9.43
CA ASP A 30 -5.84 -1.62 -8.56
C ASP A 30 -7.08 -2.00 -9.36
N SER A 31 -7.31 -1.40 -10.53
CA SER A 31 -8.42 -1.74 -11.42
C SER A 31 -8.33 -3.16 -11.95
N LYS A 32 -7.12 -3.74 -11.94
CA LYS A 32 -6.85 -5.09 -12.42
C LYS A 32 -6.74 -6.11 -11.26
N TYR A 33 -6.06 -5.75 -10.18
CA TYR A 33 -5.65 -6.70 -9.16
C TYR A 33 -6.35 -6.53 -7.80
N ALA A 34 -6.93 -5.34 -7.50
CA ALA A 34 -7.61 -5.05 -6.25
C ALA A 34 -9.16 -5.06 -6.36
N VAL A 35 -9.73 -5.42 -7.52
CA VAL A 35 -11.16 -5.33 -7.80
C VAL A 35 -12.03 -6.06 -6.79
N GLU A 36 -11.59 -7.24 -6.38
CA GLU A 36 -12.35 -8.11 -5.47
C GLU A 36 -12.02 -7.88 -3.99
N MET A 37 -11.04 -7.03 -3.70
CA MET A 37 -10.68 -6.72 -2.32
C MET A 37 -11.81 -6.00 -1.58
N VAL A 38 -11.80 -6.14 -0.25
CA VAL A 38 -12.74 -5.42 0.63
C VAL A 38 -12.81 -3.95 0.30
N LYS A 39 -14.01 -3.38 0.29
CA LYS A 39 -14.23 -2.00 -0.19
C LYS A 39 -14.06 -0.98 0.93
N ALA A 40 -13.53 0.19 0.58
CA ALA A 40 -13.50 1.33 1.48
C ALA A 40 -14.92 1.65 2.01
N GLY A 41 -15.00 2.02 3.29
CA GLY A 41 -16.26 2.26 4.00
C GLY A 41 -16.86 1.03 4.67
N THR A 42 -16.40 -0.19 4.37
CA THR A 42 -16.89 -1.42 5.00
C THR A 42 -16.12 -1.74 6.28
N LYS A 43 -16.71 -2.56 7.17
CA LYS A 43 -15.99 -3.10 8.33
C LYS A 43 -14.92 -4.08 7.87
N ALA A 44 -13.71 -3.93 8.42
CA ALA A 44 -12.65 -4.90 8.20
C ALA A 44 -13.04 -6.26 8.79
N PRO A 45 -12.97 -7.36 8.01
CA PRO A 45 -13.20 -8.69 8.54
C PRO A 45 -12.25 -8.99 9.68
N ASN A 46 -12.81 -9.44 10.84
CA ASN A 46 -11.97 -9.84 11.96
C ASN A 46 -11.36 -11.23 11.71
N PHE A 47 -10.15 -11.43 12.18
CA PHE A 47 -9.46 -12.72 12.06
C PHE A 47 -8.62 -13.02 13.31
N GLN A 48 -8.26 -14.28 13.45
CA GLN A 48 -7.31 -14.76 14.45
C GLN A 48 -6.32 -15.70 13.77
N LEU A 49 -5.04 -15.35 13.82
CA LEU A 49 -3.95 -16.12 13.21
C LEU A 49 -2.81 -16.33 14.21
N LYS A 50 -1.84 -17.14 13.83
CA LYS A 50 -0.62 -17.35 14.61
C LYS A 50 0.48 -16.41 14.14
N THR A 51 1.18 -15.83 15.10
CA THR A 51 2.43 -15.12 14.88
C THR A 51 3.58 -16.11 14.61
N VAL A 52 4.70 -15.60 14.15
CA VAL A 52 5.89 -16.42 13.86
C VAL A 52 6.41 -17.16 15.11
N ASP A 53 6.26 -16.58 16.30
CA ASP A 53 6.58 -17.20 17.59
C ASP A 53 5.45 -18.08 18.16
N GLY A 54 4.39 -18.34 17.36
CA GLY A 54 3.29 -19.24 17.68
C GLY A 54 2.20 -18.66 18.58
N LYS A 55 2.30 -17.39 18.98
CA LYS A 55 1.27 -16.73 19.77
C LYS A 55 0.02 -16.46 18.95
N SER A 56 -1.12 -16.36 19.62
CA SER A 56 -2.38 -15.99 18.96
C SER A 56 -2.49 -14.49 18.82
N PHE A 57 -2.71 -14.04 17.59
CA PHE A 57 -2.98 -12.65 17.24
C PHE A 57 -4.42 -12.50 16.76
N LYS A 58 -5.10 -11.43 17.18
CA LYS A 58 -6.46 -11.08 16.73
C LYS A 58 -6.46 -9.65 16.20
N LEU A 59 -7.04 -9.40 15.03
CA LEU A 59 -7.19 -8.03 14.52
C LEU A 59 -7.94 -7.12 15.51
N SER A 60 -8.97 -7.66 16.18
CA SER A 60 -9.76 -6.91 17.15
C SER A 60 -8.98 -6.38 18.38
N SER A 61 -7.77 -6.92 18.65
CA SER A 61 -6.89 -6.38 19.69
C SER A 61 -6.30 -5.01 19.33
N LEU A 62 -6.36 -4.62 18.06
CA LEU A 62 -5.88 -3.34 17.55
C LEU A 62 -6.98 -2.27 17.44
N LYS A 63 -8.14 -2.48 18.07
CA LYS A 63 -9.22 -1.50 18.07
C LYS A 63 -8.74 -0.13 18.56
N GLY A 64 -9.10 0.92 17.84
CA GLY A 64 -8.67 2.30 18.14
C GLY A 64 -7.33 2.70 17.49
N LYS A 65 -6.67 1.80 16.77
CA LYS A 65 -5.45 2.06 16.00
C LYS A 65 -5.75 2.18 14.51
N VAL A 66 -4.90 2.91 13.79
CA VAL A 66 -4.81 2.79 12.33
C VAL A 66 -3.97 1.55 12.06
N VAL A 67 -4.46 0.67 11.19
CA VAL A 67 -3.79 -0.61 10.90
C VAL A 67 -3.53 -0.74 9.41
N VAL A 68 -2.34 -1.19 9.06
CA VAL A 68 -1.99 -1.65 7.71
C VAL A 68 -1.85 -3.16 7.73
N LEU A 69 -2.67 -3.85 6.94
CA LEU A 69 -2.47 -5.26 6.63
C LEU A 69 -1.67 -5.34 5.34
N ASP A 70 -0.52 -6.00 5.38
CA ASP A 70 0.37 -6.25 4.25
C ASP A 70 0.32 -7.74 3.89
N PHE A 71 -0.35 -8.08 2.78
CA PHE A 71 -0.47 -9.44 2.27
C PHE A 71 0.68 -9.76 1.33
N TRP A 72 1.49 -10.74 1.68
CA TRP A 72 2.74 -11.03 1.00
C TRP A 72 3.15 -12.50 1.09
N ALA A 73 4.28 -12.86 0.47
CA ALA A 73 4.95 -14.13 0.66
C ALA A 73 6.44 -14.03 0.30
N SER A 74 7.27 -14.88 0.90
CA SER A 74 8.72 -14.92 0.64
C SER A 74 9.07 -15.30 -0.79
N TRP A 75 8.23 -16.10 -1.45
CA TRP A 75 8.40 -16.54 -2.84
C TRP A 75 7.91 -15.53 -3.88
N CYS A 76 7.16 -14.48 -3.48
CA CYS A 76 6.61 -13.46 -4.38
C CYS A 76 7.70 -12.46 -4.80
N PRO A 77 8.06 -12.34 -6.10
CA PRO A 77 9.11 -11.41 -6.55
C PRO A 77 8.78 -9.95 -6.28
N ASP A 78 7.55 -9.52 -6.59
CA ASP A 78 7.11 -8.14 -6.41
C ASP A 78 7.02 -7.75 -4.93
N CYS A 79 6.57 -8.68 -4.06
CA CYS A 79 6.59 -8.47 -2.62
C CYS A 79 8.01 -8.26 -2.09
N ARG A 80 8.98 -9.04 -2.60
CA ARG A 80 10.40 -8.88 -2.23
C ARG A 80 10.99 -7.56 -2.69
N LYS A 81 10.56 -7.09 -3.86
CA LYS A 81 10.97 -5.78 -4.41
C LYS A 81 10.40 -4.64 -3.58
N ASP A 82 9.16 -4.78 -3.10
CA ASP A 82 8.46 -3.74 -2.34
C ASP A 82 8.74 -3.78 -0.82
N ALA A 83 9.24 -4.89 -0.28
CA ALA A 83 9.52 -5.05 1.14
C ALA A 83 10.33 -3.90 1.79
N PRO A 84 11.39 -3.33 1.14
CA PRO A 84 12.09 -2.17 1.69
C PRO A 84 11.18 -0.94 1.87
N ASN A 85 10.22 -0.70 0.97
CA ASN A 85 9.26 0.40 1.07
C ASN A 85 8.31 0.19 2.26
N ILE A 86 7.79 -1.03 2.43
CA ILE A 86 6.90 -1.36 3.55
C ILE A 86 7.64 -1.19 4.89
N VAL A 87 8.88 -1.67 5.00
CA VAL A 87 9.70 -1.49 6.21
C VAL A 87 10.00 -0.01 6.48
N ARG A 88 10.30 0.78 5.44
CA ARG A 88 10.50 2.23 5.57
C ARG A 88 9.22 2.90 6.11
N MET A 89 8.07 2.62 5.50
CA MET A 89 6.77 3.14 5.97
C MET A 89 6.49 2.73 7.42
N TYR A 90 6.72 1.47 7.78
CA TYR A 90 6.56 1.03 9.17
C TYR A 90 7.39 1.89 10.12
N ARG A 91 8.67 2.10 9.84
CA ARG A 91 9.57 2.91 10.68
C ARG A 91 9.13 4.36 10.77
N GLU A 92 8.60 4.93 9.69
CA GLU A 92 8.10 6.30 9.65
C GLU A 92 6.81 6.50 10.45
N PHE A 93 5.89 5.52 10.39
CA PHE A 93 4.53 5.69 10.91
C PHE A 93 4.26 5.00 12.25
N LYS A 94 5.13 4.09 12.73
CA LYS A 94 4.92 3.38 14.00
C LYS A 94 4.78 4.35 15.20
N ASP A 95 5.59 5.38 15.26
CA ASP A 95 5.58 6.37 16.34
C ASP A 95 4.41 7.38 16.18
N LYS A 96 3.75 7.40 15.02
CA LYS A 96 2.50 8.12 14.76
C LYS A 96 1.25 7.30 15.11
N GLY A 97 1.44 6.14 15.73
CA GLY A 97 0.35 5.27 16.20
C GLY A 97 -0.26 4.36 15.14
N VAL A 98 0.42 4.15 14.03
CA VAL A 98 0.04 3.18 13.00
C VAL A 98 0.65 1.82 13.33
N VAL A 99 -0.16 0.75 13.21
CA VAL A 99 0.27 -0.63 13.42
C VAL A 99 0.31 -1.36 12.09
N PHE A 100 1.44 -2.01 11.78
CA PHE A 100 1.58 -2.86 10.61
C PHE A 100 1.46 -4.34 11.00
N VAL A 101 0.79 -5.11 10.16
CA VAL A 101 0.61 -6.56 10.32
C VAL A 101 0.86 -7.22 8.96
N GLY A 102 1.97 -7.95 8.86
CA GLY A 102 2.28 -8.75 7.67
C GLY A 102 1.52 -10.09 7.71
N VAL A 103 0.72 -10.35 6.69
CA VAL A 103 -0.03 -11.60 6.51
C VAL A 103 0.65 -12.42 5.44
N SER A 104 1.36 -13.47 5.84
CA SER A 104 2.13 -14.30 4.92
C SER A 104 1.32 -15.47 4.36
N PHE A 105 1.50 -15.75 3.07
CA PHE A 105 1.01 -16.94 2.37
C PHE A 105 2.10 -17.99 2.13
N ASP A 106 3.17 -17.95 2.91
CA ASP A 106 4.15 -19.04 2.96
C ASP A 106 3.51 -20.30 3.57
N THR A 107 3.85 -21.45 3.01
CA THR A 107 3.44 -22.77 3.55
C THR A 107 4.48 -23.35 4.50
N GLU A 108 5.73 -22.90 4.35
CA GLU A 108 6.87 -23.34 5.15
C GLU A 108 7.31 -22.24 6.11
N LYS A 109 7.19 -22.50 7.40
CA LYS A 109 7.54 -21.54 8.46
C LYS A 109 8.98 -21.03 8.33
N ALA A 110 9.92 -21.92 8.02
CA ALA A 110 11.35 -21.57 7.89
C ALA A 110 11.61 -20.56 6.76
N ASN A 111 10.86 -20.62 5.64
CA ASN A 111 11.00 -19.64 4.55
C ASN A 111 10.45 -18.28 4.96
N TRP A 112 9.33 -18.29 5.67
CA TRP A 112 8.71 -17.09 6.23
C TRP A 112 9.63 -16.39 7.23
N GLU A 113 10.20 -17.13 8.20
CA GLU A 113 11.16 -16.62 9.20
C GLU A 113 12.40 -16.01 8.53
N LYS A 114 13.01 -16.72 7.58
CA LYS A 114 14.17 -16.21 6.84
C LYS A 114 13.87 -14.91 6.09
N ALA A 115 12.67 -14.78 5.53
CA ALA A 115 12.29 -13.57 4.81
C ALA A 115 12.06 -12.39 5.78
N ILE A 116 11.42 -12.60 6.93
CA ILE A 116 11.26 -11.59 7.99
C ILE A 116 12.63 -11.04 8.41
N GLU A 117 13.59 -11.94 8.69
CA GLU A 117 14.95 -11.57 9.07
C GLU A 117 15.66 -10.81 7.93
N LYS A 118 15.65 -11.38 6.72
CA LYS A 118 16.32 -10.81 5.54
C LYS A 118 15.88 -9.38 5.23
N TYR A 119 14.58 -9.09 5.37
CA TYR A 119 14.02 -7.76 5.06
C TYR A 119 13.87 -6.87 6.28
N SER A 120 14.32 -7.34 7.47
CA SER A 120 14.20 -6.59 8.74
C SER A 120 12.77 -6.13 9.02
N MET A 121 11.81 -7.05 8.87
CA MET A 121 10.39 -6.80 9.13
C MET A 121 10.14 -6.84 10.65
N GLU A 122 10.26 -5.69 11.30
CA GLU A 122 10.14 -5.54 12.76
C GLU A 122 8.68 -5.48 13.26
N TYR A 123 7.70 -5.47 12.34
CA TYR A 123 6.28 -5.45 12.67
C TYR A 123 5.71 -6.86 12.86
N THR A 124 4.51 -6.94 13.45
CA THR A 124 3.84 -8.21 13.68
C THR A 124 3.62 -8.96 12.36
N ALA A 125 4.07 -10.21 12.32
CA ALA A 125 3.88 -11.09 11.18
C ALA A 125 3.02 -12.30 11.59
N VAL A 126 1.99 -12.61 10.79
CA VAL A 126 1.02 -13.69 11.02
C VAL A 126 0.83 -14.54 9.77
N SER A 127 0.44 -15.81 9.94
CA SER A 127 0.17 -16.72 8.83
C SER A 127 -0.80 -17.84 9.21
N GLU A 128 -1.50 -18.39 8.21
CA GLU A 128 -2.19 -19.69 8.29
C GLU A 128 -1.29 -20.84 7.87
N LEU A 129 -0.08 -20.56 7.34
CA LEU A 129 0.82 -21.52 6.66
C LEU A 129 0.10 -22.29 5.54
N LYS A 130 -0.74 -21.58 4.79
CA LYS A 130 -1.51 -22.10 3.67
C LYS A 130 -1.23 -21.33 2.39
N LYS A 131 -1.36 -22.00 1.26
CA LYS A 131 -1.35 -21.33 -0.04
C LYS A 131 -2.44 -20.26 -0.08
N MET A 132 -2.20 -19.14 -0.74
CA MET A 132 -3.14 -18.03 -0.84
C MET A 132 -4.55 -18.46 -1.25
N ARG A 133 -4.68 -19.38 -2.24
CA ARG A 133 -5.98 -19.88 -2.72
C ARG A 133 -6.76 -20.70 -1.68
N GLU A 134 -6.08 -21.26 -0.71
CA GLU A 134 -6.64 -22.09 0.37
C GLU A 134 -6.88 -21.27 1.65
N SER A 135 -6.26 -20.11 1.74
CA SER A 135 -6.28 -19.23 2.91
C SER A 135 -7.67 -18.65 3.15
N THR A 136 -8.13 -18.74 4.40
CA THR A 136 -9.40 -18.16 4.85
C THR A 136 -9.32 -16.64 4.84
N ILE A 137 -8.19 -16.07 5.29
CA ILE A 137 -8.03 -14.61 5.34
C ILE A 137 -7.94 -14.02 3.93
N ALA A 138 -7.29 -14.71 2.97
CA ALA A 138 -7.29 -14.25 1.57
C ALA A 138 -8.71 -14.15 1.01
N LYS A 139 -9.56 -15.15 1.27
CA LYS A 139 -10.96 -15.16 0.86
C LYS A 139 -11.78 -14.05 1.54
N GLN A 140 -11.60 -13.85 2.85
CA GLN A 140 -12.31 -12.81 3.62
C GLN A 140 -11.99 -11.38 3.13
N TYR A 141 -10.74 -11.14 2.73
CA TYR A 141 -10.28 -9.84 2.25
C TYR A 141 -10.35 -9.69 0.73
N GLY A 142 -10.76 -10.74 0.00
CA GLY A 142 -10.83 -10.75 -1.45
C GLY A 142 -9.46 -10.65 -2.13
N VAL A 143 -8.39 -11.11 -1.46
CA VAL A 143 -7.03 -11.05 -1.95
C VAL A 143 -6.79 -12.19 -2.94
N LYS A 144 -6.57 -11.84 -4.21
CA LYS A 144 -6.25 -12.79 -5.30
C LYS A 144 -4.88 -12.53 -5.93
N TRP A 145 -4.25 -11.44 -5.57
CA TRP A 145 -2.92 -11.02 -6.01
C TRP A 145 -2.10 -10.51 -4.83
N ILE A 146 -0.78 -10.63 -4.89
CA ILE A 146 0.17 -10.06 -3.92
C ILE A 146 1.35 -9.42 -4.67
N PRO A 147 1.93 -8.31 -4.12
CA PRO A 147 1.57 -7.67 -2.85
C PRO A 147 0.17 -7.05 -2.88
N ALA A 148 -0.50 -7.06 -1.74
CA ALA A 148 -1.78 -6.36 -1.56
C ALA A 148 -1.86 -5.78 -0.15
N MET A 149 -2.46 -4.62 0.00
CA MET A 149 -2.51 -3.92 1.29
C MET A 149 -3.92 -3.41 1.58
N VAL A 150 -4.27 -3.43 2.86
CA VAL A 150 -5.53 -2.86 3.36
C VAL A 150 -5.22 -1.92 4.51
N VAL A 151 -5.70 -0.68 4.42
CA VAL A 151 -5.60 0.30 5.51
C VAL A 151 -6.95 0.37 6.23
N ILE A 152 -6.90 0.27 7.55
CA ILE A 152 -8.07 0.26 8.44
C ILE A 152 -7.97 1.46 9.38
N ASP A 153 -9.05 2.21 9.53
CA ASP A 153 -9.12 3.36 10.42
C ASP A 153 -9.30 2.96 11.91
N LYS A 154 -9.21 3.94 12.82
CA LYS A 154 -9.41 3.76 14.26
C LYS A 154 -10.79 3.20 14.63
N LYS A 155 -11.79 3.33 13.75
CA LYS A 155 -13.15 2.80 13.94
C LYS A 155 -13.28 1.36 13.44
N GLY A 156 -12.21 0.80 12.83
CA GLY A 156 -12.19 -0.54 12.25
C GLY A 156 -12.84 -0.63 10.87
N ASN A 157 -12.95 0.48 10.15
CA ASN A 157 -13.43 0.48 8.76
C ASN A 157 -12.23 0.45 7.81
N VAL A 158 -12.38 -0.25 6.71
CA VAL A 158 -11.45 -0.19 5.59
C VAL A 158 -11.50 1.22 4.99
N VAL A 159 -10.36 1.84 4.78
CA VAL A 159 -10.25 3.17 4.14
C VAL A 159 -9.45 3.13 2.84
N LEU A 160 -8.73 2.04 2.60
CA LEU A 160 -8.01 1.78 1.35
C LEU A 160 -7.79 0.28 1.19
N SER A 161 -7.96 -0.24 -0.02
CA SER A 161 -7.47 -1.54 -0.49
C SER A 161 -6.73 -1.32 -1.79
N THR A 162 -5.49 -1.79 -1.90
CA THR A 162 -4.61 -1.49 -3.04
C THR A 162 -3.51 -2.53 -3.20
N VAL A 163 -2.93 -2.61 -4.39
CA VAL A 163 -1.68 -3.37 -4.65
C VAL A 163 -0.45 -2.45 -4.74
N LEU A 164 -0.62 -1.15 -4.50
CA LEU A 164 0.39 -0.10 -4.68
C LEU A 164 0.78 0.52 -3.33
N SER A 165 2.01 0.33 -2.88
CA SER A 165 2.51 0.83 -1.59
C SER A 165 2.51 2.36 -1.47
N GLU A 166 2.71 3.08 -2.57
CA GLU A 166 2.66 4.54 -2.58
C GLU A 166 1.26 5.10 -2.24
N LYS A 167 0.18 4.38 -2.60
CA LYS A 167 -1.17 4.76 -2.19
C LYS A 167 -1.38 4.59 -0.67
N VAL A 168 -0.75 3.56 -0.09
CA VAL A 168 -0.76 3.36 1.37
C VAL A 168 -0.05 4.52 2.07
N GLU A 169 1.16 4.88 1.62
CA GLU A 169 1.94 5.98 2.19
C GLU A 169 1.17 7.29 2.18
N LYS A 170 0.56 7.63 1.02
CA LYS A 170 -0.30 8.80 0.89
C LYS A 170 -1.47 8.76 1.89
N LYS A 171 -2.17 7.61 2.01
CA LYS A 171 -3.29 7.44 2.93
C LYS A 171 -2.85 7.56 4.40
N LEU A 172 -1.71 7.01 4.78
CA LEU A 172 -1.18 7.13 6.14
C LEU A 172 -0.81 8.58 6.48
N THR A 173 -0.22 9.30 5.54
CA THR A 173 0.07 10.73 5.70
C THR A 173 -1.21 11.53 5.98
N GLU A 174 -2.31 11.27 5.22
CA GLU A 174 -3.61 11.89 5.44
C GLU A 174 -4.19 11.58 6.84
N LEU A 175 -4.10 10.30 7.27
CA LEU A 175 -4.68 9.84 8.54
C LEU A 175 -3.90 10.27 9.77
N THR A 176 -2.60 10.55 9.61
CA THR A 176 -1.70 10.92 10.71
C THR A 176 -1.36 12.42 10.73
N ALA A 177 -1.79 13.17 9.71
CA ALA A 177 -1.67 14.63 9.75
C ALA A 177 -2.41 15.17 10.98
N THR A 178 -1.69 15.95 11.79
CA THR A 178 -2.28 16.64 12.95
C THR A 178 -3.28 17.66 12.42
N LYS A 179 -4.56 17.49 12.77
CA LYS A 179 -5.54 18.56 12.54
C LYS A 179 -5.22 19.68 13.54
N HIS A 180 -4.61 20.74 13.04
CA HIS A 180 -4.48 22.00 13.76
C HIS A 180 -5.83 22.71 13.83
#